data_38dd55dc110fa632cf7f7938786d4cab
#
_entry.id   38dd55dc110fa632cf7f7938786d4cab
#
_cell.length_a   1.000
_cell.length_b   1.000
_cell.length_c   1.000
_cell.angle_alpha   90.00
_cell.angle_beta   90.00
_cell.angle_gamma   90.00
#
_symmetry.space_group_name_H-M   'P 1'
#
loop_
_entity.id
_entity.type
_entity.pdbx_description
1 polymer ?
#
loop_
_entity_poly.entity_id
_entity_poly.type
_entity_poly.pdbx_seq_one_letter_code
_entity_poly.pdbx_strand_id
1 'polypeptide(L)'
;MKTDLSSQITLTRIPQRYYRPENAFEHSVLTRLEKIPTNIYESAEEGSFAIAKEIATQIRKKQDIGKPFVIALPGGRSPLSVYKELIRMHKEEKLSFRNVIAFVEYEFYPLANPSAGNLARLKDCLLYTSPSPRD
;
A
#
# COMPACT_ATOMS: atom_id res chain seq x y z
N MET A 1 14.19 -28.83 23.60
CA MET A 1 13.06 -27.91 23.79
C MET A 1 13.32 -26.66 22.92
N LYS A 2 12.53 -26.43 21.87
CA LYS A 2 12.56 -25.14 21.18
C LYS A 2 11.80 -24.15 22.04
N THR A 3 12.51 -23.24 22.65
CA THR A 3 11.89 -22.12 23.39
C THR A 3 11.27 -21.18 22.35
N ASP A 4 9.96 -21.18 22.28
CA ASP A 4 9.24 -20.20 21.48
C ASP A 4 9.33 -18.83 22.16
N LEU A 5 10.22 -18.00 21.66
CA LEU A 5 10.46 -16.65 22.18
C LEU A 5 9.34 -15.68 21.78
N SER A 6 8.50 -16.02 20.81
CA SER A 6 7.42 -15.15 20.34
C SER A 6 6.36 -14.90 21.40
N SER A 7 6.12 -15.89 22.27
CA SER A 7 5.19 -15.76 23.39
C SER A 7 5.66 -14.82 24.52
N GLN A 8 6.96 -14.45 24.51
CA GLN A 8 7.55 -13.56 25.51
C GLN A 8 7.54 -12.09 25.05
N ILE A 9 7.22 -11.83 23.79
CA ILE A 9 7.13 -10.48 23.24
C ILE A 9 5.72 -9.96 23.47
N THR A 10 5.54 -9.14 24.48
CA THR A 10 4.28 -8.45 24.76
C THR A 10 4.38 -7.01 24.27
N LEU A 11 3.71 -6.68 23.17
CA LEU A 11 3.62 -5.32 22.59
C LEU A 11 2.99 -4.31 23.58
N THR A 12 2.24 -4.79 24.56
CA THR A 12 1.63 -3.96 25.61
C THR A 12 2.65 -3.22 26.52
N ARG A 13 3.92 -3.59 26.46
CA ARG A 13 4.99 -2.91 27.19
C ARG A 13 5.62 -1.74 26.44
N ILE A 14 5.31 -1.57 25.18
CA ILE A 14 5.86 -0.47 24.38
C ILE A 14 4.95 0.74 24.57
N PRO A 15 5.45 1.83 25.16
CA PRO A 15 4.64 3.03 25.36
C PRO A 15 4.13 3.57 24.02
N GLN A 16 2.85 3.91 23.95
CA GLN A 16 2.18 4.42 22.73
C GLN A 16 2.86 5.67 22.16
N ARG A 17 3.53 6.48 23.02
CA ARG A 17 4.32 7.63 22.61
C ARG A 17 5.43 7.33 21.58
N TYR A 18 5.95 6.11 21.53
CA TYR A 18 6.94 5.72 20.53
C TYR A 18 6.36 5.55 19.13
N TYR A 19 5.05 5.42 19.03
CA TYR A 19 4.35 5.27 17.78
C TYR A 19 3.66 6.56 17.32
N ARG A 20 3.31 7.44 18.26
CA ARG A 20 2.60 8.68 17.99
C ARG A 20 3.28 9.83 18.73
N PRO A 21 4.33 10.43 18.14
CA PRO A 21 4.95 11.62 18.69
C PRO A 21 3.94 12.77 18.72
N GLU A 22 3.87 13.49 19.82
CA GLU A 22 2.93 14.59 20.02
C GLU A 22 3.29 15.84 19.20
N ASN A 23 4.57 15.98 18.84
CA ASN A 23 5.08 17.14 18.11
C ASN A 23 6.30 16.79 17.24
N ALA A 24 6.67 17.72 16.37
CA ALA A 24 7.78 17.54 15.43
C ALA A 24 9.13 17.31 16.11
N PHE A 25 9.35 17.91 17.28
CA PHE A 25 10.60 17.72 18.03
C PHE A 25 10.69 16.29 18.57
N GLU A 26 9.63 15.80 19.21
CA GLU A 26 9.57 14.43 19.69
C GLU A 26 9.74 13.43 18.56
N HIS A 27 9.06 13.66 17.41
CA HIS A 27 9.24 12.87 16.21
C HIS A 27 10.72 12.81 15.79
N SER A 28 11.41 13.96 15.73
CA SER A 28 12.81 14.00 15.32
C SER A 28 13.75 13.27 16.29
N VAL A 29 13.45 13.29 17.58
CA VAL A 29 14.23 12.57 18.60
C VAL A 29 14.02 11.06 18.49
N LEU A 30 12.78 10.62 18.29
CA LEU A 30 12.43 9.19 18.20
C LEU A 30 12.96 8.56 16.91
N THR A 31 12.94 9.31 15.79
CA THR A 31 13.32 8.80 14.47
C THR A 31 14.80 9.03 14.11
N ARG A 32 15.56 9.71 14.95
CA ARG A 32 16.96 10.08 14.66
C ARG A 32 17.90 8.92 14.29
N LEU A 33 17.58 7.71 14.74
CA LEU A 33 18.35 6.50 14.47
C LEU A 33 17.73 5.63 13.36
N GLU A 34 16.58 6.02 12.85
CA GLU A 34 15.95 5.32 11.74
C GLU A 34 16.74 5.55 10.45
N LYS A 35 17.07 4.47 9.76
CA LYS A 35 17.71 4.53 8.45
C LYS A 35 16.68 4.66 7.31
N ILE A 36 15.46 4.22 7.57
CA ILE A 36 14.33 4.27 6.65
C ILE A 36 13.19 4.93 7.40
N PRO A 37 12.61 6.03 6.88
CA PRO A 37 11.44 6.66 7.47
C PRO A 37 10.30 5.65 7.61
N THR A 38 9.76 5.50 8.81
CA THR A 38 8.73 4.52 9.11
C THR A 38 7.50 5.20 9.72
N ASN A 39 6.33 4.91 9.16
CA ASN A 39 5.04 5.32 9.71
C ASN A 39 4.33 4.11 10.30
N ILE A 40 3.90 4.24 11.55
CA ILE A 40 3.20 3.19 12.28
C ILE A 40 1.74 3.60 12.46
N TYR A 41 0.82 2.69 12.15
CA TYR A 41 -0.62 2.90 12.24
C TYR A 41 -1.23 1.90 13.22
N GLU A 42 -2.37 2.25 13.83
CA GLU A 42 -3.04 1.36 14.79
C GLU A 42 -3.78 0.20 14.13
N SER A 43 -4.17 0.38 12.87
CA SER A 43 -4.86 -0.67 12.13
C SER A 43 -4.34 -0.80 10.70
N ALA A 44 -4.57 -1.97 10.11
CA ALA A 44 -4.26 -2.22 8.70
C ALA A 44 -5.11 -1.35 7.77
N GLU A 45 -6.33 -1.02 8.17
CA GLU A 45 -7.24 -0.14 7.44
C GLU A 45 -6.71 1.28 7.40
N GLU A 46 -6.27 1.82 8.55
CA GLU A 46 -5.69 3.16 8.64
C GLU A 46 -4.42 3.27 7.78
N GLY A 47 -3.53 2.29 7.87
CA GLY A 47 -2.32 2.23 7.05
C GLY A 47 -2.62 2.11 5.56
N SER A 48 -3.60 1.29 5.19
CA SER A 48 -4.02 1.11 3.79
C SER A 48 -4.63 2.38 3.21
N PHE A 49 -5.45 3.08 3.99
CA PHE A 49 -6.01 4.38 3.60
C PHE A 49 -4.90 5.42 3.38
N ALA A 50 -3.94 5.51 4.30
CA ALA A 50 -2.83 6.45 4.19
C ALA A 50 -1.98 6.18 2.95
N ILE A 51 -1.66 4.91 2.66
CA ILE A 51 -0.91 4.51 1.46
C ILE A 51 -1.71 4.84 0.20
N ALA A 52 -2.98 4.48 0.14
CA ALA A 52 -3.83 4.76 -1.02
C ALA A 52 -3.96 6.27 -1.28
N LYS A 53 -4.10 7.07 -0.23
CA LYS A 53 -4.13 8.53 -0.32
C LYS A 53 -2.82 9.11 -0.86
N GLU A 54 -1.68 8.60 -0.42
CA GLU A 54 -0.38 9.02 -0.95
C GLU A 54 -0.26 8.68 -2.44
N ILE A 55 -0.60 7.45 -2.84
CA ILE A 55 -0.61 7.04 -4.25
C ILE A 55 -1.52 7.95 -5.07
N ALA A 56 -2.74 8.20 -4.62
CA ALA A 56 -3.69 9.08 -5.31
C ALA A 56 -3.14 10.51 -5.46
N THR A 57 -2.48 11.00 -4.43
CA THR A 57 -1.83 12.33 -4.45
C THR A 57 -0.73 12.40 -5.51
N GLN A 58 0.11 11.37 -5.58
CA GLN A 58 1.18 11.29 -6.57
C GLN A 58 0.65 11.15 -8.01
N ILE A 59 -0.43 10.38 -8.19
CA ILE A 59 -1.12 10.27 -9.49
C ILE A 59 -1.60 11.66 -9.93
N ARG A 60 -2.31 12.40 -9.08
CA ARG A 60 -2.83 13.75 -9.38
C ARG A 60 -1.70 14.71 -9.70
N LYS A 61 -0.63 14.76 -8.89
CA LYS A 61 0.56 15.60 -9.16
C LYS A 61 1.18 15.33 -10.53
N LYS A 62 1.24 14.05 -10.96
CA LYS A 62 1.76 13.69 -12.28
C LYS A 62 0.80 14.07 -13.40
N GLN A 63 -0.51 13.96 -13.18
CA GLN A 63 -1.53 14.43 -14.12
C GLN A 63 -1.42 15.94 -14.37
N ASP A 64 -1.27 16.73 -13.30
CA ASP A 64 -1.19 18.19 -13.38
C ASP A 64 -0.02 18.69 -14.25
N ILE A 65 1.06 17.91 -14.30
CA ILE A 65 2.24 18.22 -15.13
C ILE A 65 2.30 17.39 -16.44
N GLY A 66 1.22 16.70 -16.78
CA GLY A 66 1.13 15.92 -18.02
C GLY A 66 2.11 14.74 -18.12
N LYS A 67 2.56 14.18 -16.98
CA LYS A 67 3.51 13.06 -16.94
C LYS A 67 2.85 11.76 -16.49
N PRO A 68 3.35 10.61 -16.95
CA PRO A 68 2.89 9.32 -16.43
C PRO A 68 3.32 9.12 -14.97
N PHE A 69 2.46 8.42 -14.22
CA PHE A 69 2.80 7.86 -12.92
C PHE A 69 3.07 6.37 -13.08
N VAL A 70 4.29 5.96 -12.77
CA VAL A 70 4.72 4.56 -12.92
C VAL A 70 4.75 3.92 -11.54
N ILE A 71 4.11 2.76 -11.40
CA ILE A 71 4.01 2.03 -10.14
C ILE A 71 4.21 0.54 -10.33
N ALA A 72 5.02 -0.06 -9.45
CA ALA A 72 5.09 -1.50 -9.30
C ALA A 72 4.06 -1.94 -8.25
N LEU A 73 3.24 -2.91 -8.60
CA LEU A 73 2.20 -3.44 -7.73
C LEU A 73 2.61 -4.80 -7.18
N PRO A 74 2.80 -4.93 -5.86
CA PRO A 74 3.09 -6.22 -5.25
C PRO A 74 1.90 -7.17 -5.32
N GLY A 75 2.21 -8.45 -5.47
CA GLY A 75 1.23 -9.53 -5.36
C GLY A 75 0.93 -9.88 -3.89
N GLY A 76 0.09 -10.91 -3.69
CA GLY A 76 -0.23 -11.43 -2.37
C GLY A 76 -1.46 -10.78 -1.72
N ARG A 77 -1.59 -10.97 -0.41
CA ARG A 77 -2.79 -10.56 0.35
C ARG A 77 -2.66 -9.19 1.01
N SER A 78 -1.45 -8.82 1.42
CA SER A 78 -1.19 -7.59 2.18
C SER A 78 -1.63 -6.30 1.45
N PRO A 79 -1.42 -6.13 0.13
CA PRO A 79 -1.81 -4.89 -0.54
C PRO A 79 -3.29 -4.82 -0.93
N LEU A 80 -4.08 -5.88 -0.73
CA LEU A 80 -5.48 -5.93 -1.19
C LEU A 80 -6.35 -4.82 -0.60
N SER A 81 -6.13 -4.44 0.65
CA SER A 81 -6.85 -3.34 1.30
C SER A 81 -6.51 -1.98 0.67
N VAL A 82 -5.26 -1.79 0.27
CA VAL A 82 -4.82 -0.59 -0.48
C VAL A 82 -5.51 -0.54 -1.86
N TYR A 83 -5.58 -1.66 -2.57
CA TYR A 83 -6.23 -1.73 -3.88
C TYR A 83 -7.74 -1.45 -3.78
N LYS A 84 -8.41 -2.01 -2.78
CA LYS A 84 -9.83 -1.71 -2.51
C LYS A 84 -10.06 -0.22 -2.28
N GLU A 85 -9.17 0.41 -1.55
CA GLU A 85 -9.27 1.84 -1.26
C GLU A 85 -9.02 2.71 -2.51
N LEU A 86 -8.06 2.34 -3.36
CA LEU A 86 -7.84 3.00 -4.64
C LEU A 86 -9.06 2.88 -5.58
N ILE A 87 -9.72 1.71 -5.58
CA ILE A 87 -10.97 1.49 -6.34
C ILE A 87 -12.09 2.38 -5.78
N ARG A 88 -12.23 2.46 -4.45
CA ARG A 88 -13.18 3.36 -3.81
C ARG A 88 -12.95 4.80 -4.24
N MET A 89 -11.69 5.27 -4.16
CA MET A 89 -11.33 6.62 -4.59
C MET A 89 -11.63 6.88 -6.07
N HIS A 90 -11.46 5.86 -6.92
CA HIS A 90 -11.84 5.97 -8.33
C HIS A 90 -13.36 6.16 -8.49
N LYS A 91 -14.16 5.33 -7.82
CA LYS A 91 -15.61 5.34 -7.94
C LYS A 91 -16.27 6.58 -7.30
N GLU A 92 -15.80 6.94 -6.11
CA GLU A 92 -16.44 7.96 -5.27
C GLU A 92 -15.78 9.33 -5.41
N GLU A 93 -14.46 9.38 -5.57
CA GLU A 93 -13.67 10.62 -5.61
C GLU A 93 -13.16 10.96 -7.01
N LYS A 94 -13.59 10.23 -8.04
CA LYS A 94 -13.22 10.44 -9.45
C LYS A 94 -11.70 10.42 -9.68
N LEU A 95 -10.96 9.61 -8.91
CA LEU A 95 -9.53 9.41 -9.15
C LEU A 95 -9.34 8.78 -10.52
N SER A 96 -8.62 9.48 -11.41
CA SER A 96 -8.35 8.97 -12.75
C SER A 96 -7.03 8.21 -12.81
N PHE A 97 -7.04 7.05 -13.45
CA PHE A 97 -5.84 6.23 -13.70
C PHE A 97 -5.29 6.38 -15.13
N ARG A 98 -5.75 7.37 -15.90
CA ARG A 98 -5.37 7.54 -17.31
C ARG A 98 -3.87 7.67 -17.55
N ASN A 99 -3.14 8.29 -16.62
CA ASN A 99 -1.70 8.48 -16.71
C ASN A 99 -0.91 7.44 -15.91
N VAL A 100 -1.55 6.37 -15.43
CA VAL A 100 -0.89 5.35 -14.62
C VAL A 100 -0.38 4.23 -15.51
N ILE A 101 0.90 3.91 -15.35
CA ILE A 101 1.54 2.72 -15.92
C ILE A 101 1.84 1.80 -14.74
N ALA A 102 1.12 0.69 -14.66
CA ALA A 102 1.28 -0.29 -13.60
C ALA A 102 1.90 -1.58 -14.14
N PHE A 103 2.81 -2.14 -13.40
CA PHE A 103 3.37 -3.46 -13.67
C PHE A 103 3.45 -4.29 -12.39
N VAL A 104 3.52 -5.59 -12.56
CA VAL A 104 3.65 -6.53 -11.43
C VAL A 104 5.07 -6.48 -10.91
N GLU A 105 5.26 -6.33 -9.60
CA GLU A 105 6.59 -6.27 -8.99
C GLU A 105 7.38 -7.57 -9.22
N TYR A 106 6.71 -8.73 -9.13
CA TYR A 106 7.31 -10.03 -9.42
C TYR A 106 6.25 -11.03 -9.92
N GLU A 107 6.70 -12.01 -10.68
CA GLU A 107 5.88 -13.13 -11.14
C GLU A 107 6.65 -14.44 -10.97
N PHE A 108 5.92 -15.54 -10.85
CA PHE A 108 6.52 -16.87 -10.76
C PHE A 108 6.85 -17.41 -12.16
N TYR A 109 7.98 -18.06 -12.30
CA TYR A 109 8.38 -18.70 -13.56
C TYR A 109 9.03 -20.07 -13.30
N PRO A 110 8.65 -21.12 -14.05
CA PRO A 110 7.51 -21.17 -14.96
C PRO A 110 6.17 -21.21 -14.20
N LEU A 111 5.13 -20.61 -14.78
CA LEU A 111 3.76 -20.72 -14.27
C LEU A 111 3.10 -21.97 -14.85
N ALA A 112 2.83 -22.97 -14.01
CA ALA A 112 2.05 -24.15 -14.41
C ALA A 112 0.60 -23.79 -14.79
N ASN A 113 0.05 -22.76 -14.16
CA ASN A 113 -1.27 -22.21 -14.43
C ASN A 113 -1.21 -20.68 -14.47
N PRO A 114 -1.39 -20.03 -15.63
CA PRO A 114 -1.35 -18.58 -15.75
C PRO A 114 -2.35 -17.84 -14.85
N SER A 115 -3.51 -18.45 -14.55
CA SER A 115 -4.52 -17.86 -13.67
C SER A 115 -4.11 -17.81 -12.19
N ALA A 116 -3.08 -18.54 -11.80
CA ALA A 116 -2.56 -18.54 -10.44
C ALA A 116 -1.49 -17.46 -10.20
N GLY A 117 -1.04 -16.77 -11.26
CA GLY A 117 -0.01 -15.74 -11.19
C GLY A 117 -0.46 -14.44 -10.54
N ASN A 118 0.51 -13.64 -10.14
CA ASN A 118 0.26 -12.34 -9.55
C ASN A 118 -0.42 -11.37 -10.52
N LEU A 119 -0.07 -11.42 -11.80
CA LEU A 119 -0.73 -10.61 -12.83
C LEU A 119 -2.22 -10.92 -12.94
N ALA A 120 -2.60 -12.20 -12.91
CA ALA A 120 -4.00 -12.60 -12.96
C ALA A 120 -4.77 -12.06 -11.74
N ARG A 121 -4.20 -12.23 -10.55
CA ARG A 121 -4.80 -11.71 -9.29
C ARG A 121 -4.97 -10.19 -9.29
N LEU A 122 -3.99 -9.46 -9.81
CA LEU A 122 -4.08 -8.00 -9.93
C LEU A 122 -5.16 -7.58 -10.93
N LYS A 123 -5.28 -8.28 -12.06
CA LYS A 123 -6.36 -8.05 -13.02
C LYS A 123 -7.73 -8.27 -12.38
N ASP A 124 -7.91 -9.37 -11.65
CA ASP A 124 -9.16 -9.64 -10.95
C ASP A 124 -9.49 -8.57 -9.90
N CYS A 125 -8.52 -8.13 -9.13
CA CYS A 125 -8.73 -7.09 -8.11
C CYS A 125 -9.01 -5.71 -8.70
N LEU A 126 -8.27 -5.29 -9.73
CA LEU A 126 -8.26 -3.90 -10.19
C LEU A 126 -9.13 -3.67 -11.43
N LEU A 127 -9.19 -4.64 -12.37
CA LEU A 127 -9.89 -4.44 -13.63
C LEU A 127 -11.34 -4.90 -13.59
N TYR A 128 -11.65 -6.01 -12.89
CA TYR A 128 -13.03 -6.52 -12.82
C TYR A 128 -13.89 -5.84 -11.75
N THR A 129 -13.28 -5.11 -10.83
CA THR A 129 -14.02 -4.29 -9.85
C THR A 129 -14.14 -2.83 -10.26
N SER A 130 -13.42 -2.39 -11.28
CA SER A 130 -13.60 -1.07 -11.91
C SER A 130 -14.56 -1.15 -13.11
N PRO A 131 -15.43 -0.16 -13.31
CA PRO A 131 -16.14 -0.04 -14.57
C PRO A 131 -15.12 0.06 -15.71
N SER A 132 -15.42 -0.59 -16.82
CA SER A 132 -14.56 -0.64 -18.00
C SER A 132 -14.11 0.77 -18.43
N PRO A 133 -12.84 0.97 -18.83
CA PRO A 133 -12.39 2.27 -19.34
C PRO A 133 -13.00 2.66 -20.70
N ARG A 134 -14.04 2.02 -21.13
CA ARG A 134 -14.72 2.25 -22.42
C ARG A 134 -16.04 3.00 -22.33
N ASP A 135 -16.44 3.43 -21.12
CA ASP A 135 -17.64 4.26 -20.95
C ASP A 135 -17.27 5.69 -20.58
#